data_5d47043418465577843c4d6dc3830123
#
_entry.id   5d47043418465577843c4d6dc3830123
#
_cell.length_a   1.000
_cell.length_b   1.000
_cell.length_c   1.000
_cell.angle_alpha   90.00
_cell.angle_beta   90.00
_cell.angle_gamma   90.00
#
_symmetry.space_group_name_H-M   'P 1'
#
loop_
_entity.id
_entity.type
_entity.pdbx_description
1 polymer ?
#
loop_
_entity_poly.entity_id
_entity_poly.type
_entity_poly.pdbx_seq_one_letter_code
_entity_poly.pdbx_strand_id
1 'polypeptide(L)'
;MLSVAVSGLAHLFTVAAYTNARARATTYAAVLAQQKMEQLRGLAYGFDPSGGTVTDVDTDITVQPELPSGGAGLQSSPPGALAADTVGYVDYVDASGATLGGVAAGPPPGTAYIRRWSVEPLPSSANTMVLQVLVMRAGPRDADDNRADNRNVQGRRSAEQARLVSVKTRKAP
;
A
#
# COMPACT_ATOMS: atom_id res chain seq x y z
N MET A 1 6.53 36.52 -33.48
CA MET A 1 5.38 35.60 -33.51
C MET A 1 5.79 34.14 -33.42
N LEU A 2 6.80 33.67 -34.17
CA LEU A 2 7.23 32.26 -34.19
C LEU A 2 7.75 31.77 -32.81
N SER A 3 8.49 32.59 -32.07
CA SER A 3 9.06 32.25 -30.76
C SER A 3 7.98 31.98 -29.69
N VAL A 4 6.87 32.68 -29.72
CA VAL A 4 5.75 32.48 -28.79
C VAL A 4 5.05 31.15 -29.06
N ALA A 5 4.87 30.77 -30.32
CA ALA A 5 4.27 29.51 -30.72
C ALA A 5 5.15 28.30 -30.27
N VAL A 6 6.47 28.40 -30.47
CA VAL A 6 7.41 27.32 -30.04
C VAL A 6 7.43 27.17 -28.54
N SER A 7 7.43 28.26 -27.77
CA SER A 7 7.38 28.23 -26.31
C SER A 7 6.07 27.62 -25.80
N GLY A 8 4.94 27.90 -26.42
CA GLY A 8 3.65 27.33 -26.10
C GLY A 8 3.61 25.81 -26.31
N LEU A 9 4.14 25.34 -27.44
CA LEU A 9 4.24 23.92 -27.75
C LEU A 9 5.15 23.19 -26.74
N ALA A 10 6.31 23.75 -26.42
CA ALA A 10 7.22 23.15 -25.44
C ALA A 10 6.55 23.00 -24.04
N HIS A 11 5.79 24.01 -23.63
CA HIS A 11 5.04 23.95 -22.37
C HIS A 11 3.97 22.87 -22.39
N LEU A 12 3.20 22.73 -23.47
CA LEU A 12 2.19 21.68 -23.63
C LEU A 12 2.81 20.29 -23.58
N PHE A 13 3.95 20.05 -24.23
CA PHE A 13 4.66 18.78 -24.15
C PHE A 13 5.12 18.46 -22.74
N THR A 14 5.63 19.43 -22.00
CA THR A 14 6.06 19.25 -20.61
C THR A 14 4.88 18.87 -19.72
N VAL A 15 3.75 19.56 -19.83
CA VAL A 15 2.52 19.26 -19.08
C VAL A 15 1.99 17.87 -19.44
N ALA A 16 1.94 17.54 -20.73
CA ALA A 16 1.48 16.23 -21.19
C ALA A 16 2.38 15.10 -20.68
N ALA A 17 3.69 15.25 -20.75
CA ALA A 17 4.66 14.27 -20.22
C ALA A 17 4.50 14.07 -18.72
N TYR A 18 4.38 15.15 -17.95
CA TYR A 18 4.16 15.10 -16.50
C TYR A 18 2.84 14.42 -16.14
N THR A 19 1.75 14.76 -16.82
CA THR A 19 0.43 14.17 -16.59
C THR A 19 0.44 12.66 -16.90
N ASN A 20 1.10 12.26 -18.00
CA ASN A 20 1.23 10.86 -18.36
C ASN A 20 2.08 10.08 -17.35
N ALA A 21 3.17 10.64 -16.84
CA ALA A 21 3.99 10.04 -15.80
C ALA A 21 3.20 9.82 -14.50
N ARG A 22 2.38 10.80 -14.09
CA ARG A 22 1.49 10.68 -12.92
C ARG A 22 0.43 9.62 -13.12
N ALA A 23 -0.22 9.58 -14.28
CA ALA A 23 -1.22 8.57 -14.60
C ALA A 23 -0.65 7.15 -14.52
N ARG A 24 0.55 6.94 -15.08
CA ARG A 24 1.27 5.65 -14.97
C ARG A 24 1.57 5.28 -13.52
N ALA A 25 2.06 6.22 -12.71
CA ALA A 25 2.36 5.97 -11.29
C ALA A 25 1.11 5.58 -10.50
N THR A 26 -0.01 6.26 -10.73
CA THR A 26 -1.30 5.93 -10.10
C THR A 26 -1.82 4.56 -10.53
N THR A 27 -1.74 4.25 -11.83
CA THR A 27 -2.13 2.93 -12.35
C THR A 27 -1.28 1.83 -11.73
N TYR A 28 0.03 2.03 -11.64
CA TYR A 28 0.92 1.06 -11.04
C TYR A 28 0.66 0.88 -9.53
N ALA A 29 0.40 1.97 -8.80
CA ALA A 29 -0.02 1.91 -7.40
C ALA A 29 -1.31 1.10 -7.23
N ALA A 30 -2.28 1.25 -8.15
CA ALA A 30 -3.52 0.48 -8.13
C ALA A 30 -3.27 -1.03 -8.34
N VAL A 31 -2.39 -1.40 -9.27
CA VAL A 31 -2.00 -2.81 -9.51
C VAL A 31 -1.33 -3.41 -8.26
N LEU A 32 -0.40 -2.68 -7.63
CA LEU A 32 0.25 -3.12 -6.39
C LEU A 32 -0.74 -3.26 -5.23
N ALA A 33 -1.72 -2.35 -5.14
CA ALA A 33 -2.77 -2.43 -4.14
C ALA A 33 -3.67 -3.65 -4.37
N GLN A 34 -4.03 -3.92 -5.62
CA GLN A 34 -4.84 -5.09 -5.98
C GLN A 34 -4.09 -6.39 -5.67
N GLN A 35 -2.82 -6.48 -6.02
CA GLN A 35 -1.98 -7.64 -5.71
C GLN A 35 -2.00 -7.97 -4.21
N LYS A 36 -1.80 -6.96 -3.35
CA LYS A 36 -1.84 -7.17 -1.89
C LYS A 36 -3.24 -7.52 -1.41
N MET A 37 -4.27 -6.88 -1.96
CA MET A 37 -5.65 -7.18 -1.61
C MET A 37 -6.01 -8.63 -1.94
N GLU A 38 -5.61 -9.14 -3.11
CA GLU A 38 -5.85 -10.54 -3.49
C GLU A 38 -5.06 -11.50 -2.59
N GLN A 39 -3.82 -11.15 -2.21
CA GLN A 39 -3.04 -11.92 -1.24
C GLN A 39 -3.80 -12.04 0.10
N LEU A 40 -4.28 -10.92 0.67
CA LEU A 40 -5.05 -10.92 1.92
C LEU A 40 -6.38 -11.67 1.79
N ARG A 41 -7.04 -11.57 0.63
CA ARG A 41 -8.29 -12.31 0.37
C ARG A 41 -8.06 -13.81 0.21
N GLY A 42 -6.90 -14.23 -0.26
CA GLY A 42 -6.52 -15.64 -0.41
C GLY A 42 -6.24 -16.34 0.92
N LEU A 43 -5.90 -15.61 1.99
CA LEU A 43 -5.62 -16.18 3.31
C LEU A 43 -6.84 -16.90 3.89
N ALA A 44 -6.64 -17.97 4.65
CA ALA A 44 -7.71 -18.71 5.29
C ALA A 44 -8.39 -17.85 6.38
N TYR A 45 -9.71 -17.80 6.32
CA TYR A 45 -10.57 -17.19 7.32
C TYR A 45 -11.89 -17.94 7.34
N GLY A 46 -11.99 -18.91 8.25
CA GLY A 46 -13.10 -19.85 8.25
C GLY A 46 -13.28 -20.57 9.57
N PHE A 47 -13.99 -21.69 9.50
CA PHE A 47 -14.13 -22.65 10.57
C PHE A 47 -13.51 -23.98 10.12
N ASP A 48 -12.94 -24.73 11.05
CA ASP A 48 -12.55 -26.10 10.84
C ASP A 48 -13.77 -27.04 10.96
N PRO A 49 -13.63 -28.34 10.61
CA PRO A 49 -14.75 -29.30 10.74
C PRO A 49 -15.24 -29.53 12.16
N SER A 50 -14.48 -29.14 13.18
CA SER A 50 -14.85 -29.23 14.59
C SER A 50 -15.58 -27.97 15.09
N GLY A 51 -15.71 -26.95 14.24
CA GLY A 51 -16.30 -25.64 14.57
C GLY A 51 -15.31 -24.65 15.18
N GLY A 52 -14.02 -24.99 15.24
CA GLY A 52 -12.96 -24.09 15.65
C GLY A 52 -12.70 -23.02 14.60
N THR A 53 -12.23 -21.84 15.03
CA THR A 53 -11.90 -20.76 14.08
C THR A 53 -10.51 -20.92 13.50
N VAL A 54 -10.39 -20.83 12.17
CA VAL A 54 -9.12 -20.83 11.44
C VAL A 54 -8.87 -19.42 10.90
N THR A 55 -7.67 -18.91 11.14
CA THR A 55 -7.24 -17.60 10.65
C THR A 55 -5.75 -17.64 10.35
N ASP A 56 -5.36 -17.37 9.11
CA ASP A 56 -3.95 -17.26 8.75
C ASP A 56 -3.35 -15.99 9.34
N VAL A 57 -2.23 -16.15 10.01
CA VAL A 57 -1.51 -15.06 10.71
C VAL A 57 -0.33 -14.50 9.91
N ASP A 58 -0.08 -15.07 8.72
CA ASP A 58 0.97 -14.67 7.80
C ASP A 58 0.40 -14.21 6.46
N THR A 59 1.08 -13.27 5.81
CA THR A 59 0.63 -12.72 4.53
C THR A 59 1.06 -13.57 3.34
N ASP A 60 2.13 -14.33 3.46
CA ASP A 60 2.65 -15.21 2.43
C ASP A 60 3.01 -16.59 3.01
N ILE A 61 2.06 -17.48 2.92
CA ILE A 61 2.20 -18.86 3.38
C ILE A 61 3.00 -19.74 2.40
N THR A 62 3.38 -19.21 1.24
CA THR A 62 4.13 -19.97 0.22
C THR A 62 5.63 -19.77 0.31
N VAL A 63 6.09 -18.77 1.06
CA VAL A 63 7.52 -18.45 1.22
C VAL A 63 8.09 -19.05 2.50
N GLN A 64 9.15 -19.82 2.36
CA GLN A 64 9.91 -20.40 3.47
C GLN A 64 11.42 -20.11 3.27
N PRO A 65 12.13 -19.51 4.23
CA PRO A 65 11.62 -18.93 5.47
C PRO A 65 10.77 -17.68 5.24
N GLU A 66 9.90 -17.36 6.18
CA GLU A 66 9.08 -16.16 6.16
C GLU A 66 9.94 -14.91 5.92
N LEU A 67 9.56 -14.10 4.94
CA LEU A 67 10.23 -12.82 4.74
C LEU A 67 9.98 -11.92 5.96
N PRO A 68 10.97 -11.16 6.44
CA PRO A 68 10.78 -10.23 7.55
C PRO A 68 9.65 -9.21 7.32
N SER A 69 9.25 -9.00 6.06
CA SER A 69 8.14 -8.16 5.61
C SER A 69 6.84 -8.94 5.36
N GLY A 70 6.76 -10.23 5.70
CA GLY A 70 5.62 -11.12 5.39
C GLY A 70 4.28 -10.65 5.94
N GLY A 71 4.30 -9.80 6.95
CA GLY A 71 3.09 -9.22 7.52
C GLY A 71 2.44 -10.13 8.56
N ALA A 72 1.45 -9.58 9.23
CA ALA A 72 0.70 -10.23 10.30
C ALA A 72 -0.54 -10.98 9.80
N GLY A 73 -0.61 -11.28 8.51
CA GLY A 73 -1.75 -11.99 7.91
C GLY A 73 -3.07 -11.29 8.14
N LEU A 74 -4.04 -12.03 8.67
CA LEU A 74 -5.37 -11.53 9.02
C LEU A 74 -5.52 -11.18 10.52
N GLN A 75 -4.42 -10.99 11.25
CA GLN A 75 -4.51 -10.42 12.59
C GLN A 75 -5.05 -8.99 12.52
N SER A 76 -5.78 -8.59 13.55
CA SER A 76 -6.30 -7.21 13.64
C SER A 76 -5.14 -6.22 13.73
N SER A 77 -5.12 -5.24 12.85
CA SER A 77 -4.10 -4.20 12.83
C SER A 77 -4.25 -3.21 13.98
N PRO A 78 -3.16 -2.63 14.48
CA PRO A 78 -3.22 -1.50 15.38
C PRO A 78 -3.93 -0.30 14.73
N PRO A 79 -4.56 0.57 15.52
CA PRO A 79 -5.14 1.81 15.01
C PRO A 79 -4.08 2.64 14.26
N GLY A 80 -4.45 3.17 13.10
CA GLY A 80 -3.54 4.00 12.31
C GLY A 80 -2.53 3.25 11.42
N ALA A 81 -2.64 1.93 11.26
CA ALA A 81 -1.75 1.14 10.40
C ALA A 81 -1.65 1.64 8.95
N LEU A 82 -2.69 2.30 8.43
CA LEU A 82 -2.63 2.94 7.10
C LEU A 82 -1.88 4.28 7.10
N ALA A 83 -1.75 4.93 8.25
CA ALA A 83 -1.13 6.25 8.37
C ALA A 83 0.38 6.18 8.65
N ALA A 84 0.87 5.08 9.22
CA ALA A 84 2.25 4.92 9.65
C ALA A 84 2.85 3.61 9.13
N ASP A 85 4.18 3.50 9.14
CA ASP A 85 4.90 2.28 8.80
C ASP A 85 4.86 1.33 10.00
N THR A 86 3.74 0.60 10.11
CA THR A 86 3.49 -0.33 11.21
C THR A 86 4.04 -1.71 10.84
N VAL A 87 4.90 -2.25 11.70
CA VAL A 87 5.48 -3.60 11.53
C VAL A 87 4.36 -4.63 11.36
N GLY A 88 4.47 -5.49 10.35
CA GLY A 88 3.46 -6.49 10.01
C GLY A 88 2.32 -5.96 9.13
N TYR A 89 2.27 -4.64 8.86
CA TYR A 89 1.22 -4.00 8.05
C TYR A 89 1.78 -3.02 7.02
N VAL A 90 3.04 -3.16 6.67
CA VAL A 90 3.72 -2.37 5.65
C VAL A 90 4.70 -3.22 4.87
N ASP A 91 4.77 -2.98 3.57
CA ASP A 91 5.85 -3.46 2.70
C ASP A 91 6.40 -2.29 1.87
N TYR A 92 7.66 -2.44 1.48
CA TYR A 92 8.35 -1.53 0.58
C TYR A 92 8.59 -2.24 -0.75
N VAL A 93 8.27 -1.58 -1.84
CA VAL A 93 8.29 -2.16 -3.18
C VAL A 93 9.20 -1.29 -4.07
N ASP A 94 10.06 -1.92 -4.85
CA ASP A 94 10.90 -1.23 -5.81
C ASP A 94 10.16 -0.85 -7.10
N ALA A 95 10.85 -0.23 -8.04
CA ALA A 95 10.27 0.18 -9.31
C ALA A 95 9.87 -0.99 -10.22
N SER A 96 10.38 -2.20 -9.98
CA SER A 96 10.05 -3.42 -10.72
C SER A 96 8.86 -4.18 -10.13
N GLY A 97 8.43 -3.82 -8.91
CA GLY A 97 7.37 -4.49 -8.16
C GLY A 97 7.88 -5.55 -7.20
N ALA A 98 9.20 -5.69 -7.04
CA ALA A 98 9.77 -6.60 -6.06
C ALA A 98 9.67 -6.04 -4.65
N THR A 99 9.29 -6.88 -3.69
CA THR A 99 9.24 -6.50 -2.28
C THR A 99 10.66 -6.40 -1.72
N LEU A 100 10.96 -5.26 -1.11
CA LEU A 100 12.20 -5.00 -0.39
C LEU A 100 11.98 -5.31 1.09
N GLY A 101 12.86 -6.13 1.68
CA GLY A 101 12.81 -6.41 3.12
C GLY A 101 13.21 -5.20 3.95
N GLY A 102 12.88 -5.23 5.22
CA GLY A 102 13.32 -4.27 6.22
C GLY A 102 12.21 -3.35 6.72
N VAL A 103 11.90 -3.48 8.00
CA VAL A 103 10.80 -2.75 8.65
C VAL A 103 11.31 -1.89 9.80
N ALA A 104 12.53 -2.15 10.28
CA ALA A 104 12.99 -1.56 11.56
C ALA A 104 13.42 -0.09 11.47
N ALA A 105 13.72 0.45 10.28
CA ALA A 105 14.30 1.79 10.14
C ALA A 105 13.62 2.64 9.04
N GLY A 106 12.42 2.29 8.61
CA GLY A 106 11.73 2.95 7.52
C GLY A 106 12.12 2.41 6.13
N PRO A 107 11.71 3.06 5.03
CA PRO A 107 11.88 2.56 3.68
C PRO A 107 13.36 2.33 3.33
N PRO A 108 13.74 1.09 2.90
CA PRO A 108 15.11 0.80 2.46
C PRO A 108 15.46 1.57 1.17
N PRO A 109 16.77 1.69 0.85
CA PRO A 109 17.19 2.26 -0.44
C PRO A 109 16.56 1.52 -1.63
N GLY A 110 16.15 2.25 -2.66
CA GLY A 110 15.49 1.68 -3.84
C GLY A 110 13.97 1.56 -3.73
N THR A 111 13.37 1.92 -2.58
CA THR A 111 11.92 1.95 -2.43
C THR A 111 11.30 2.94 -3.40
N ALA A 112 10.43 2.45 -4.28
CA ALA A 112 9.64 3.25 -5.20
C ALA A 112 8.20 3.45 -4.70
N TYR A 113 7.65 2.47 -3.99
CA TYR A 113 6.31 2.49 -3.43
C TYR A 113 6.31 1.97 -2.00
N ILE A 114 5.44 2.56 -1.16
CA ILE A 114 5.13 2.09 0.18
C ILE A 114 3.71 1.55 0.13
N ARG A 115 3.54 0.30 0.56
CA ARG A 115 2.26 -0.40 0.57
C ARG A 115 1.89 -0.72 2.01
N ARG A 116 0.82 -0.10 2.50
CA ARG A 116 0.29 -0.29 3.86
C ARG A 116 -1.06 -0.97 3.80
N TRP A 117 -1.39 -1.73 4.81
CA TRP A 117 -2.74 -2.32 4.92
C TRP A 117 -3.25 -2.29 6.34
N SER A 118 -4.57 -2.40 6.48
CA SER A 118 -5.23 -2.62 7.75
C SER A 118 -6.20 -3.78 7.66
N VAL A 119 -6.34 -4.47 8.77
CA VAL A 119 -7.30 -5.56 9.01
C VAL A 119 -8.09 -5.17 10.25
N GLU A 120 -9.35 -4.84 10.07
CA GLU A 120 -10.19 -4.32 11.15
C GLU A 120 -11.44 -5.19 11.30
N PRO A 121 -11.69 -5.77 12.50
CA PRO A 121 -12.96 -6.47 12.75
C PRO A 121 -14.13 -5.51 12.56
N LEU A 122 -15.18 -6.00 11.92
CA LEU A 122 -16.41 -5.22 11.80
C LEU A 122 -17.16 -5.23 13.14
N PRO A 123 -17.40 -4.08 13.79
CA PRO A 123 -18.00 -4.04 15.14
C PRO A 123 -19.35 -4.75 15.27
N SER A 124 -20.09 -4.81 14.18
CA SER A 124 -21.41 -5.46 14.13
C SER A 124 -21.37 -6.96 13.83
N SER A 125 -20.19 -7.54 13.56
CA SER A 125 -20.07 -8.95 13.15
C SER A 125 -18.70 -9.52 13.52
N ALA A 126 -18.69 -10.41 14.51
CA ALA A 126 -17.47 -11.12 14.94
C ALA A 126 -16.82 -11.97 13.82
N ASN A 127 -17.57 -12.31 12.79
CA ASN A 127 -17.14 -13.15 11.68
C ASN A 127 -16.83 -12.36 10.41
N THR A 128 -16.71 -11.04 10.51
CA THR A 128 -16.47 -10.18 9.35
C THR A 128 -15.36 -9.18 9.66
N MET A 129 -14.48 -8.98 8.71
CA MET A 129 -13.42 -7.97 8.80
C MET A 129 -13.38 -7.09 7.56
N VAL A 130 -12.93 -5.88 7.75
CA VAL A 130 -12.66 -4.91 6.69
C VAL A 130 -11.16 -4.95 6.40
N LEU A 131 -10.82 -5.21 5.15
CA LEU A 131 -9.47 -5.17 4.63
C LEU A 131 -9.27 -3.87 3.87
N GLN A 132 -8.23 -3.13 4.15
CA GLN A 132 -7.89 -1.92 3.42
C GLN A 132 -6.43 -1.98 3.01
N VAL A 133 -6.14 -1.59 1.77
CA VAL A 133 -4.78 -1.49 1.25
C VAL A 133 -4.58 -0.10 0.69
N LEU A 134 -3.51 0.56 1.09
CA LEU A 134 -3.08 1.86 0.62
C LEU A 134 -1.68 1.74 0.02
N VAL A 135 -1.53 2.11 -1.24
CA VAL A 135 -0.22 2.20 -1.91
C VAL A 135 0.04 3.65 -2.26
N MET A 136 1.21 4.13 -1.92
CA MET A 136 1.68 5.47 -2.24
C MET A 136 3.08 5.41 -2.82
N ARG A 137 3.39 6.32 -3.73
CA ARG A 137 4.75 6.48 -4.24
C ARG A 137 5.66 6.99 -3.12
N ALA A 138 6.83 6.38 -2.96
CA ALA A 138 7.85 6.89 -2.08
C ALA A 138 8.37 8.21 -2.67
N GLY A 139 8.16 9.31 -1.95
CA GLY A 139 8.73 10.60 -2.33
C GLY A 139 10.25 10.62 -2.10
N PRO A 140 11.01 11.52 -2.75
CA PRO A 140 12.36 11.81 -2.30
C PRO A 140 12.28 12.15 -0.81
N ARG A 141 13.10 11.49 0.01
CA ARG A 141 13.30 11.91 1.39
C ARG A 141 13.91 13.31 1.31
N ASP A 142 13.13 14.31 1.62
CA ASP A 142 13.70 15.61 1.94
C ASP A 142 14.58 15.40 3.17
N ALA A 143 15.89 15.40 2.96
CA ALA A 143 16.91 15.28 4.02
C ALA A 143 16.85 16.45 5.03
N ASP A 144 15.87 17.31 4.89
CA ASP A 144 15.64 18.55 5.64
C ASP A 144 14.28 18.56 6.37
N ASP A 145 13.82 17.40 6.86
CA ASP A 145 12.53 17.30 7.59
C ASP A 145 12.56 17.97 9.00
N ASN A 146 13.42 18.96 9.19
CA ASN A 146 13.43 19.85 10.36
C ASN A 146 12.67 21.17 10.13
N ARG A 147 11.98 21.33 9.00
CA ARG A 147 11.08 22.46 8.77
C ARG A 147 9.62 22.00 8.79
N ALA A 148 9.02 22.21 9.94
CA ALA A 148 7.60 22.09 10.21
C ALA A 148 6.75 23.00 9.30
N ASP A 149 6.55 22.63 8.04
CA ASP A 149 5.46 23.18 7.24
C ASP A 149 4.59 22.05 6.66
N ASN A 150 3.82 21.48 7.59
CA ASN A 150 3.01 20.28 7.45
C ASN A 150 1.78 20.46 6.55
N ARG A 151 1.57 21.62 5.93
CA ARG A 151 0.33 21.94 5.19
C ARG A 151 0.41 21.64 3.70
N ASN A 152 1.60 21.62 3.11
CA ASN A 152 1.77 21.41 1.66
C ASN A 152 2.15 19.98 1.27
N VAL A 153 2.59 19.16 2.23
CA VAL A 153 3.05 17.79 1.98
C VAL A 153 1.87 16.83 1.78
N GLN A 154 0.76 17.06 2.49
CA GLN A 154 -0.45 16.23 2.36
C GLN A 154 -1.13 16.38 0.99
N GLY A 155 -1.17 17.58 0.42
CA GLY A 155 -1.76 17.80 -0.91
C GLY A 155 -0.97 17.20 -2.07
N ARG A 156 0.36 17.10 -1.96
CA ARG A 156 1.21 16.46 -2.97
C ARG A 156 1.22 14.93 -2.88
N ARG A 157 1.12 14.37 -1.68
CA ARG A 157 1.09 12.91 -1.46
C ARG A 157 -0.22 12.26 -1.94
N SER A 158 -1.32 12.99 -1.95
CA SER A 158 -2.63 12.47 -2.35
C SER A 158 -2.79 12.14 -3.84
N ALA A 159 -1.90 12.63 -4.70
CA ALA A 159 -2.08 12.55 -6.15
C ALA A 159 -1.51 11.27 -6.81
N GLU A 160 -0.68 10.52 -6.11
CA GLU A 160 -0.02 9.30 -6.65
C GLU A 160 -0.22 8.13 -5.68
N GLN A 161 -1.46 7.95 -5.23
CA GLN A 161 -1.85 6.87 -4.33
C GLN A 161 -3.04 6.11 -4.85
N ALA A 162 -3.14 4.83 -4.45
CA ALA A 162 -4.31 3.99 -4.65
C ALA A 162 -4.75 3.40 -3.32
N ARG A 163 -6.05 3.42 -3.04
CA ARG A 163 -6.66 2.78 -1.87
C ARG A 163 -7.73 1.82 -2.31
N LEU A 164 -7.66 0.60 -1.81
CA LEU A 164 -8.68 -0.43 -1.99
C LEU A 164 -9.27 -0.81 -0.64
N VAL A 165 -10.55 -1.12 -0.66
CA VAL A 165 -11.29 -1.60 0.52
C VAL A 165 -12.05 -2.86 0.11
N SER A 166 -12.02 -3.88 0.96
CA SER A 166 -12.76 -5.12 0.78
C SER A 166 -13.31 -5.59 2.12
N VAL A 167 -14.33 -6.42 2.07
CA VAL A 167 -14.89 -7.10 3.24
C VAL A 167 -14.62 -8.59 3.10
N LYS A 168 -14.18 -9.23 4.17
CA LYS A 168 -13.96 -10.67 4.25
C LYS A 168 -14.80 -11.24 5.37
N THR A 169 -15.66 -12.19 5.03
CA THR A 169 -16.49 -12.89 6.00
C THR A 169 -15.95 -14.30 6.21
N ARG A 170 -16.02 -14.79 7.44
CA ARG A 170 -15.58 -16.12 7.81
C ARG A 170 -16.38 -17.16 7.00
N LYS A 171 -15.67 -18.03 6.30
CA LYS A 171 -16.30 -19.06 5.48
C LYS A 171 -16.94 -20.08 6.42
N ALA A 172 -18.22 -20.40 6.20
CA ALA A 172 -18.92 -21.46 6.92
C ALA A 172 -18.24 -22.81 6.68
N PRO A 173 -18.34 -23.76 7.63
CA PRO A 173 -17.86 -25.11 7.46
C PRO A 173 -18.55 -25.85 6.31
#